data_4aa985f8523a6afd9241ba6782a15e9c
#
_entry.id   4aa985f8523a6afd9241ba6782a15e9c
#
_cell.length_a   1.000
_cell.length_b   1.000
_cell.length_c   1.000
_cell.angle_alpha   90.00
_cell.angle_beta   90.00
_cell.angle_gamma   90.00
#
_symmetry.space_group_name_H-M   'P 1'
#
loop_
_entity.id
_entity.type
_entity.pdbx_description
1 polymer ?
#
loop_
_entity_poly.entity_id
_entity_poly.type
_entity_poly.pdbx_seq_one_letter_code
_entity_poly.pdbx_strand_id
1 'polypeptide(L)'
;ISFKYATPIKIDKSNPPPFYGKMPSGKKLFFEMMKLLNEERKLINSKFYKIPKTELKDLINTAKGSFDFFLDLPKIDKRRTSGKFSDVKTNKDLPKYFLRNFHYQTDGYLSEKSARLYEFQVETLFSGCAATMRRFSMIPLIKFIKDENLPRTKLLDIGTGTGDIIATYKLNTKNLEVTCSDLSEEYLNVAKEKLKKFSDINYVNCKGEELPFDEKSYDIVTSTYV
;
A
#
# COMPACT_ATOMS: atom_id res chain seq x y z
N ILE A 1 -15.67 -18.93 4.64
CA ILE A 1 -15.50 -18.52 3.21
C ILE A 1 -14.02 -18.31 2.90
N SER A 2 -13.26 -17.72 3.80
CA SER A 2 -11.82 -17.46 3.66
C SER A 2 -10.97 -18.72 3.42
N PHE A 3 -11.27 -19.84 4.08
CA PHE A 3 -10.45 -21.06 4.03
C PHE A 3 -10.44 -21.79 2.69
N LYS A 4 -11.52 -21.72 1.91
CA LYS A 4 -11.58 -22.40 0.61
C LYS A 4 -10.64 -21.78 -0.42
N TYR A 5 -10.40 -20.46 -0.32
CA TYR A 5 -9.56 -19.69 -1.25
C TYR A 5 -8.12 -19.49 -0.73
N ALA A 6 -7.88 -19.87 0.53
CA ALA A 6 -6.55 -19.88 1.15
C ALA A 6 -5.84 -21.24 1.02
N THR A 7 -6.34 -22.14 0.16
CA THR A 7 -5.63 -23.41 -0.09
C THR A 7 -4.22 -23.09 -0.62
N PRO A 8 -3.18 -23.63 0.02
CA PRO A 8 -1.81 -23.39 -0.42
C PRO A 8 -1.67 -23.83 -1.87
N ILE A 9 -0.99 -22.99 -2.68
CA ILE A 9 -0.53 -23.39 -4.02
C ILE A 9 0.18 -24.73 -3.84
N LYS A 10 -0.16 -25.74 -4.64
CA LYS A 10 0.60 -26.99 -4.67
C LYS A 10 2.02 -26.66 -5.10
N ILE A 11 2.90 -26.55 -4.14
CA ILE A 11 4.30 -26.29 -4.38
C ILE A 11 4.91 -27.58 -4.87
N ASP A 12 5.59 -27.52 -6.00
CA ASP A 12 6.41 -28.61 -6.44
C ASP A 12 7.55 -28.80 -5.41
N LYS A 13 7.41 -29.87 -4.61
CA LYS A 13 8.40 -30.19 -3.56
C LYS A 13 9.74 -30.65 -4.14
N SER A 14 9.79 -31.01 -5.43
CA SER A 14 11.03 -31.42 -6.10
C SER A 14 11.87 -30.22 -6.54
N ASN A 15 11.22 -29.03 -6.69
CA ASN A 15 11.92 -27.79 -7.04
C ASN A 15 11.29 -26.60 -6.28
N PRO A 16 11.53 -26.50 -4.96
CA PRO A 16 10.97 -25.42 -4.16
C PRO A 16 11.59 -24.08 -4.59
N PRO A 17 10.81 -22.97 -4.58
CA PRO A 17 11.37 -21.67 -4.88
C PRO A 17 12.50 -21.31 -3.89
N PRO A 18 13.52 -20.58 -4.34
CA PRO A 18 14.78 -20.34 -3.60
C PRO A 18 14.62 -19.68 -2.22
N PHE A 19 13.45 -19.09 -1.92
CA PHE A 19 13.14 -18.45 -0.64
C PHE A 19 12.19 -19.26 0.24
N TYR A 20 12.05 -20.55 -0.04
CA TYR A 20 11.14 -21.40 0.73
C TYR A 20 11.75 -21.76 2.09
N GLY A 21 11.73 -20.80 2.99
CA GLY A 21 12.00 -21.05 4.40
C GLY A 21 10.81 -21.74 5.08
N LYS A 22 11.05 -22.25 6.30
CA LYS A 22 9.99 -22.81 7.13
C LYS A 22 8.94 -21.73 7.40
N MET A 23 7.74 -21.87 6.84
CA MET A 23 6.63 -20.94 7.11
C MET A 23 6.40 -20.85 8.63
N PRO A 24 6.27 -19.65 9.19
CA PRO A 24 5.95 -19.50 10.59
C PRO A 24 4.60 -20.16 10.87
N SER A 25 4.46 -20.80 12.04
CA SER A 25 3.16 -21.33 12.43
C SER A 25 2.14 -20.21 12.56
N GLY A 26 0.85 -20.49 12.28
CA GLY A 26 -0.22 -19.51 12.43
C GLY A 26 -0.26 -18.89 13.84
N LYS A 27 0.08 -19.69 14.89
CA LYS A 27 0.22 -19.20 16.25
C LYS A 27 1.34 -18.15 16.38
N LYS A 28 2.52 -18.40 15.80
CA LYS A 28 3.63 -17.44 15.81
C LYS A 28 3.26 -16.16 15.06
N LEU A 29 2.64 -16.29 13.90
CA LEU A 29 2.17 -15.15 13.12
C LEU A 29 1.18 -14.30 13.92
N PHE A 30 0.20 -14.93 14.57
CA PHE A 30 -0.77 -14.25 15.42
C PHE A 30 -0.10 -13.45 16.56
N PHE A 31 0.87 -14.03 17.24
CA PHE A 31 1.59 -13.32 18.30
C PHE A 31 2.38 -12.12 17.78
N GLU A 32 3.05 -12.25 16.63
CA GLU A 32 3.78 -11.13 16.03
C GLU A 32 2.82 -9.99 15.59
N MET A 33 1.65 -10.34 15.06
CA MET A 33 0.61 -9.36 14.73
C MET A 33 0.11 -8.63 15.99
N MET A 34 -0.19 -9.37 17.06
CA MET A 34 -0.64 -8.76 18.32
C MET A 34 0.45 -7.87 18.95
N LYS A 35 1.71 -8.26 18.82
CA LYS A 35 2.84 -7.43 19.25
C LYS A 35 2.91 -6.14 18.47
N LEU A 36 2.83 -6.21 17.13
CA LEU A 36 2.82 -5.05 16.24
C LEU A 36 1.70 -4.06 16.60
N LEU A 37 0.47 -4.54 16.73
CA LEU A 37 -0.69 -3.71 17.09
C LEU A 37 -0.54 -3.10 18.50
N ASN A 38 0.03 -3.84 19.44
CA ASN A 38 0.28 -3.32 20.79
C ASN A 38 1.36 -2.21 20.80
N GLU A 39 2.42 -2.37 20.03
CA GLU A 39 3.44 -1.33 19.87
C GLU A 39 2.85 -0.06 19.23
N GLU A 40 2.03 -0.19 18.18
CA GLU A 40 1.33 0.95 17.60
C GLU A 40 0.43 1.64 18.63
N ARG A 41 -0.34 0.87 19.41
CA ARG A 41 -1.19 1.41 20.47
C ARG A 41 -0.39 2.24 21.47
N LYS A 42 0.81 1.79 21.87
CA LYS A 42 1.70 2.54 22.76
C LYS A 42 2.13 3.87 22.14
N LEU A 43 2.51 3.87 20.86
CA LEU A 43 2.90 5.09 20.14
C LEU A 43 1.75 6.10 20.05
N ILE A 44 0.54 5.63 19.78
CA ILE A 44 -0.66 6.49 19.72
C ILE A 44 -0.98 7.06 21.11
N ASN A 45 -0.99 6.21 22.14
CA ASN A 45 -1.29 6.62 23.53
C ASN A 45 -0.27 7.61 24.08
N SER A 46 1.01 7.46 23.71
CA SER A 46 2.07 8.42 24.05
C SER A 46 2.03 9.70 23.21
N LYS A 47 1.05 9.82 22.30
CA LYS A 47 0.92 10.95 21.37
C LYS A 47 2.16 11.14 20.47
N PHE A 48 2.90 10.05 20.21
CA PHE A 48 4.05 10.10 19.33
C PHE A 48 3.62 10.43 17.89
N TYR A 49 2.52 9.81 17.43
CA TYR A 49 1.82 10.21 16.23
C TYR A 49 0.30 9.95 16.34
N LYS A 50 -0.46 10.55 15.42
CA LYS A 50 -1.91 10.41 15.29
C LYS A 50 -2.22 9.62 14.04
N ILE A 51 -3.30 8.83 14.06
CA ILE A 51 -3.85 8.19 12.87
C ILE A 51 -5.01 9.02 12.31
N PRO A 52 -5.23 9.03 10.99
CA PRO A 52 -6.42 9.63 10.40
C PRO A 52 -7.70 9.03 11.00
N LYS A 53 -8.68 9.88 11.29
CA LYS A 53 -9.98 9.39 11.74
C LYS A 53 -10.70 8.72 10.57
N THR A 54 -11.29 7.57 10.84
CA THR A 54 -12.16 6.89 9.89
C THR A 54 -13.48 7.66 9.79
N GLU A 55 -13.81 8.13 8.61
CA GLU A 55 -15.08 8.82 8.34
C GLU A 55 -16.14 7.77 7.94
N LEU A 56 -17.43 8.13 8.11
CA LEU A 56 -18.54 7.26 7.70
C LEU A 56 -18.43 6.86 6.21
N LYS A 57 -17.97 7.79 5.38
CA LYS A 57 -17.70 7.55 3.95
C LYS A 57 -16.67 6.42 3.75
N ASP A 58 -15.64 6.38 4.57
CA ASP A 58 -14.60 5.35 4.49
C ASP A 58 -15.16 3.97 4.86
N LEU A 59 -16.03 3.91 5.87
CA LEU A 59 -16.73 2.68 6.24
C LEU A 59 -17.64 2.18 5.12
N ILE A 60 -18.39 3.07 4.48
CA ILE A 60 -19.25 2.73 3.33
C ILE A 60 -18.40 2.24 2.15
N ASN A 61 -17.29 2.91 1.86
CA ASN A 61 -16.38 2.50 0.78
C ASN A 61 -15.74 1.15 1.09
N THR A 62 -15.35 0.90 2.33
CA THR A 62 -14.84 -0.40 2.79
C THR A 62 -15.89 -1.50 2.63
N ALA A 63 -17.13 -1.24 3.00
CA ALA A 63 -18.22 -2.21 2.84
C ALA A 63 -18.50 -2.52 1.35
N LYS A 64 -18.52 -1.51 0.48
CA LYS A 64 -18.63 -1.69 -0.97
C LYS A 64 -17.44 -2.46 -1.53
N GLY A 65 -16.22 -2.08 -1.15
CA GLY A 65 -15.01 -2.79 -1.55
C GLY A 65 -15.01 -4.25 -1.13
N SER A 66 -15.51 -4.55 0.09
CA SER A 66 -15.68 -5.92 0.56
C SER A 66 -16.62 -6.72 -0.34
N PHE A 67 -17.77 -6.14 -0.68
CA PHE A 67 -18.75 -6.78 -1.56
C PHE A 67 -18.19 -7.02 -2.97
N ASP A 68 -17.56 -6.01 -3.58
CA ASP A 68 -16.93 -6.12 -4.89
C ASP A 68 -15.80 -7.15 -4.90
N PHE A 69 -15.00 -7.23 -3.84
CA PHE A 69 -13.98 -8.26 -3.67
C PHE A 69 -14.59 -9.67 -3.65
N PHE A 70 -15.68 -9.87 -2.92
CA PHE A 70 -16.39 -11.15 -2.92
C PHE A 70 -16.92 -11.54 -4.29
N LEU A 71 -17.40 -10.59 -5.08
CA LEU A 71 -17.86 -10.82 -6.45
C LEU A 71 -16.70 -11.19 -7.40
N ASP A 72 -15.49 -10.71 -7.15
CA ASP A 72 -14.31 -11.00 -7.95
C ASP A 72 -13.61 -12.33 -7.56
N LEU A 73 -13.95 -12.93 -6.41
CA LEU A 73 -13.33 -14.20 -5.95
C LEU A 73 -13.33 -15.32 -7.01
N PRO A 74 -14.41 -15.57 -7.78
CA PRO A 74 -14.37 -16.60 -8.80
C PRO A 74 -13.37 -16.32 -9.93
N LYS A 75 -13.18 -15.06 -10.30
CA LYS A 75 -12.19 -14.64 -11.30
C LYS A 75 -10.77 -14.81 -10.78
N ILE A 76 -10.56 -14.44 -9.51
CA ILE A 76 -9.30 -14.62 -8.79
C ILE A 76 -8.92 -16.10 -8.75
N ASP A 77 -9.85 -16.97 -8.39
CA ASP A 77 -9.62 -18.42 -8.34
C ASP A 77 -9.28 -18.99 -9.72
N LYS A 78 -10.00 -18.57 -10.77
CA LYS A 78 -9.71 -18.98 -12.14
C LYS A 78 -8.31 -18.56 -12.59
N ARG A 79 -7.85 -17.34 -12.29
CA ARG A 79 -6.48 -16.89 -12.60
C ARG A 79 -5.44 -17.69 -11.84
N ARG A 80 -5.67 -17.89 -10.54
CA ARG A 80 -4.79 -18.65 -9.68
C ARG A 80 -4.61 -20.11 -10.12
N THR A 81 -5.68 -20.74 -10.58
CA THR A 81 -5.65 -22.13 -11.06
C THR A 81 -5.12 -22.28 -12.48
N SER A 82 -5.28 -21.26 -13.32
CA SER A 82 -4.82 -21.31 -14.73
C SER A 82 -3.34 -20.96 -14.89
N GLY A 83 -2.67 -20.43 -13.88
CA GLY A 83 -1.28 -19.96 -13.97
C GLY A 83 -1.07 -18.78 -14.93
N LYS A 84 -2.15 -18.18 -15.44
CA LYS A 84 -2.06 -17.01 -16.34
C LYS A 84 -2.05 -15.75 -15.52
N PHE A 85 -0.88 -15.09 -15.47
CA PHE A 85 -0.65 -13.86 -14.69
C PHE A 85 -0.73 -12.57 -15.52
N SER A 86 -1.01 -12.65 -16.82
CA SER A 86 -1.01 -11.50 -17.72
C SER A 86 -2.27 -11.47 -18.56
N ASP A 87 -3.40 -11.17 -17.93
CA ASP A 87 -4.66 -10.88 -18.63
C ASP A 87 -4.98 -9.38 -18.66
N VAL A 88 -4.04 -8.55 -18.16
CA VAL A 88 -4.18 -7.09 -18.25
C VAL A 88 -3.86 -6.65 -19.67
N LYS A 89 -4.89 -6.25 -20.40
CA LYS A 89 -4.75 -5.69 -21.74
C LYS A 89 -4.64 -4.18 -21.64
N THR A 90 -3.60 -3.62 -22.21
CA THR A 90 -3.40 -2.17 -22.30
C THR A 90 -2.71 -1.82 -23.61
N ASN A 91 -3.01 -0.62 -24.12
CA ASN A 91 -2.30 -0.02 -25.25
C ASN A 91 -1.16 0.90 -24.78
N LYS A 92 -0.97 1.04 -23.45
CA LYS A 92 0.11 1.83 -22.86
C LYS A 92 1.41 1.04 -22.91
N ASP A 93 2.52 1.69 -23.24
CA ASP A 93 3.87 1.10 -23.14
C ASP A 93 4.30 1.12 -21.67
N LEU A 94 4.09 0.00 -21.00
CA LEU A 94 4.34 -0.17 -19.58
C LEU A 94 5.33 -1.33 -19.32
N PRO A 95 6.13 -1.24 -18.26
CA PRO A 95 7.05 -2.31 -17.89
C PRO A 95 6.31 -3.64 -17.67
N LYS A 96 6.93 -4.74 -18.08
CA LYS A 96 6.34 -6.09 -17.96
C LYS A 96 5.94 -6.45 -16.53
N TYR A 97 6.67 -5.96 -15.53
CA TYR A 97 6.33 -6.22 -14.13
C TYR A 97 5.02 -5.54 -13.73
N PHE A 98 4.73 -4.37 -14.29
CA PHE A 98 3.51 -3.62 -14.00
C PHE A 98 2.25 -4.21 -14.63
N LEU A 99 2.42 -4.99 -15.70
CA LEU A 99 1.34 -5.69 -16.40
C LEU A 99 0.96 -7.03 -15.74
N ARG A 100 1.63 -7.40 -14.65
CA ARG A 100 1.31 -8.62 -13.93
C ARG A 100 0.11 -8.41 -13.02
N ASN A 101 -0.87 -9.30 -13.12
CA ASN A 101 -1.91 -9.38 -12.11
C ASN A 101 -1.33 -9.95 -10.82
N PHE A 102 -1.41 -9.20 -9.75
CA PHE A 102 -1.22 -9.76 -8.42
C PHE A 102 -2.37 -10.72 -8.11
N HIS A 103 -2.11 -11.72 -7.24
CA HIS A 103 -3.00 -12.86 -7.00
C HIS A 103 -4.46 -12.49 -6.71
N TYR A 104 -4.74 -11.29 -6.23
CA TYR A 104 -6.04 -10.86 -5.76
C TYR A 104 -6.58 -9.61 -6.45
N GLN A 105 -5.89 -9.07 -7.47
CA GLN A 105 -6.31 -7.88 -8.20
C GLN A 105 -6.84 -8.21 -9.58
N THR A 106 -8.09 -7.82 -9.85
CA THR A 106 -8.62 -7.76 -11.21
C THR A 106 -8.13 -6.45 -11.84
N ASP A 107 -7.70 -6.49 -13.09
CA ASP A 107 -7.17 -5.36 -13.87
C ASP A 107 -5.81 -4.81 -13.41
N GLY A 108 -5.10 -5.48 -12.51
CA GLY A 108 -3.78 -5.04 -12.02
C GLY A 108 -3.82 -3.61 -11.45
N TYR A 109 -2.89 -2.76 -11.87
CA TYR A 109 -2.81 -1.35 -11.47
C TYR A 109 -3.47 -0.38 -12.47
N LEU A 110 -4.25 -0.88 -13.43
CA LEU A 110 -4.71 -0.12 -14.60
C LEU A 110 -6.18 0.27 -14.56
N SER A 111 -6.87 0.13 -13.42
CA SER A 111 -8.24 0.58 -13.31
C SER A 111 -8.49 1.31 -11.99
N GLU A 112 -9.34 2.32 -12.04
CA GLU A 112 -9.80 3.03 -10.85
C GLU A 112 -10.53 2.08 -9.88
N LYS A 113 -11.26 1.10 -10.40
CA LYS A 113 -11.91 0.06 -9.59
C LYS A 113 -10.87 -0.72 -8.79
N SER A 114 -9.77 -1.14 -9.42
CA SER A 114 -8.67 -1.83 -8.75
C SER A 114 -8.05 -0.95 -7.66
N ALA A 115 -7.79 0.33 -7.98
CA ALA A 115 -7.23 1.27 -7.02
C ALA A 115 -8.12 1.47 -5.78
N ARG A 116 -9.45 1.56 -5.96
CA ARG A 116 -10.40 1.69 -4.85
C ARG A 116 -10.51 0.43 -3.98
N LEU A 117 -10.26 -0.75 -4.55
CA LEU A 117 -10.27 -2.02 -3.84
C LEU A 117 -8.95 -2.34 -3.14
N TYR A 118 -7.87 -1.70 -3.56
CA TYR A 118 -6.50 -2.03 -3.16
C TYR A 118 -6.31 -2.08 -1.63
N GLU A 119 -6.72 -1.04 -0.93
CA GLU A 119 -6.56 -0.98 0.54
C GLU A 119 -7.28 -2.13 1.25
N PHE A 120 -8.51 -2.44 0.82
CA PHE A 120 -9.26 -3.55 1.38
C PHE A 120 -8.57 -4.90 1.11
N GLN A 121 -8.06 -5.08 -0.11
CA GLN A 121 -7.36 -6.31 -0.51
C GLN A 121 -6.08 -6.50 0.29
N VAL A 122 -5.29 -5.45 0.44
CA VAL A 122 -4.02 -5.49 1.18
C VAL A 122 -4.28 -5.69 2.69
N GLU A 123 -5.26 -4.99 3.28
CA GLU A 123 -5.65 -5.24 4.66
C GLU A 123 -6.13 -6.68 4.89
N THR A 124 -6.90 -7.24 3.95
CA THR A 124 -7.33 -8.63 4.02
C THR A 124 -6.14 -9.59 3.94
N LEU A 125 -5.19 -9.33 3.05
CA LEU A 125 -3.98 -10.14 2.88
C LEU A 125 -3.12 -10.16 4.16
N PHE A 126 -2.96 -8.99 4.79
CA PHE A 126 -2.15 -8.82 6.00
C PHE A 126 -2.98 -8.89 7.29
N SER A 127 -4.19 -9.46 7.21
CA SER A 127 -5.07 -9.71 8.37
C SER A 127 -5.34 -8.45 9.21
N GLY A 128 -5.50 -7.30 8.58
CA GLY A 128 -5.78 -6.01 9.22
C GLY A 128 -4.55 -5.28 9.77
N CYS A 129 -3.35 -5.70 9.41
CA CYS A 129 -2.10 -5.10 9.89
C CYS A 129 -1.36 -4.24 8.87
N ALA A 130 -1.80 -4.19 7.61
CA ALA A 130 -1.05 -3.52 6.55
C ALA A 130 -0.87 -2.01 6.81
N ALA A 131 -1.92 -1.31 7.18
CA ALA A 131 -1.84 0.12 7.50
C ALA A 131 -0.93 0.36 8.72
N THR A 132 -1.01 -0.49 9.76
CA THR A 132 -0.11 -0.42 10.92
C THR A 132 1.35 -0.59 10.48
N MET A 133 1.65 -1.60 9.66
CA MET A 133 3.01 -1.84 9.16
C MET A 133 3.54 -0.63 8.39
N ARG A 134 2.74 -0.02 7.50
CA ARG A 134 3.12 1.20 6.78
C ARG A 134 3.36 2.37 7.74
N ARG A 135 2.52 2.55 8.76
CA ARG A 135 2.64 3.66 9.72
C ARG A 135 3.89 3.61 10.59
N PHE A 136 4.55 2.46 10.71
CA PHE A 136 5.84 2.40 11.40
C PHE A 136 6.93 3.23 10.71
N SER A 137 6.78 3.56 9.42
CA SER A 137 7.66 4.52 8.72
C SER A 137 7.59 5.95 9.31
N MET A 138 6.53 6.26 10.09
CA MET A 138 6.44 7.53 10.82
C MET A 138 7.55 7.70 11.86
N ILE A 139 8.07 6.61 12.41
CA ILE A 139 9.08 6.69 13.49
C ILE A 139 10.36 7.35 13.00
N PRO A 140 11.05 6.84 11.96
CA PRO A 140 12.24 7.49 11.43
C PRO A 140 11.94 8.88 10.85
N LEU A 141 10.77 9.05 10.19
CA LEU A 141 10.38 10.34 9.62
C LEU A 141 10.29 11.44 10.68
N ILE A 142 9.55 11.21 11.77
CA ILE A 142 9.38 12.20 12.84
C ILE A 142 10.72 12.49 13.53
N LYS A 143 11.53 11.46 13.77
CA LYS A 143 12.86 11.63 14.36
C LYS A 143 13.73 12.51 13.49
N PHE A 144 13.88 12.18 12.20
CA PHE A 144 14.69 12.94 11.26
C PHE A 144 14.29 14.42 11.22
N ILE A 145 13.00 14.71 11.05
CA ILE A 145 12.51 16.10 10.99
C ILE A 145 12.81 16.87 12.28
N LYS A 146 12.72 16.20 13.45
CA LYS A 146 13.04 16.83 14.74
C LYS A 146 14.54 17.05 14.91
N ASP A 147 15.35 16.07 14.57
CA ASP A 147 16.80 16.10 14.77
C ASP A 147 17.45 17.14 13.84
N GLU A 148 16.99 17.22 12.59
CA GLU A 148 17.48 18.20 11.60
C GLU A 148 16.85 19.61 11.78
N ASN A 149 15.84 19.74 12.65
CA ASN A 149 15.12 21.01 12.92
C ASN A 149 14.70 21.76 11.64
N LEU A 150 14.16 21.00 10.65
CA LEU A 150 13.82 21.52 9.36
C LEU A 150 12.58 22.43 9.42
N PRO A 151 12.66 23.70 9.00
CA PRO A 151 11.52 24.64 9.03
C PRO A 151 10.46 24.25 7.98
N ARG A 152 10.88 23.67 6.89
CA ARG A 152 10.06 23.10 5.80
C ARG A 152 10.78 21.87 5.28
N THR A 153 10.03 20.81 5.07
CA THR A 153 10.57 19.52 4.64
C THR A 153 9.94 19.12 3.31
N LYS A 154 10.77 18.80 2.33
CA LYS A 154 10.34 18.25 1.04
C LYS A 154 10.50 16.74 1.05
N LEU A 155 9.39 16.03 0.85
CA LEU A 155 9.35 14.57 0.82
C LEU A 155 8.91 14.09 -0.57
N LEU A 156 9.67 13.16 -1.12
CA LEU A 156 9.27 12.36 -2.28
C LEU A 156 8.82 10.99 -1.80
N ASP A 157 7.62 10.59 -2.19
CA ASP A 157 7.13 9.21 -1.96
C ASP A 157 7.03 8.47 -3.29
N ILE A 158 7.79 7.38 -3.41
CA ILE A 158 7.89 6.56 -4.63
C ILE A 158 6.97 5.36 -4.49
N GLY A 159 6.09 5.17 -5.48
CA GLY A 159 5.05 4.14 -5.42
C GLY A 159 3.96 4.49 -4.40
N THR A 160 3.49 5.73 -4.43
CA THR A 160 2.50 6.27 -3.47
C THR A 160 1.21 5.45 -3.42
N GLY A 161 0.84 4.79 -4.52
CA GLY A 161 -0.41 4.05 -4.60
C GLY A 161 -1.60 4.98 -4.39
N THR A 162 -2.50 4.59 -3.48
CA THR A 162 -3.71 5.37 -3.14
C THR A 162 -3.49 6.44 -2.07
N GLY A 163 -2.23 6.71 -1.67
CA GLY A 163 -1.86 7.80 -0.78
C GLY A 163 -2.18 7.59 0.70
N ASP A 164 -2.42 6.36 1.15
CA ASP A 164 -2.87 6.09 2.52
C ASP A 164 -1.86 6.55 3.59
N ILE A 165 -0.58 6.25 3.38
CA ILE A 165 0.46 6.66 4.32
C ILE A 165 0.69 8.17 4.32
N ILE A 166 0.50 8.84 3.17
CA ILE A 166 0.68 10.29 3.04
C ILE A 166 -0.32 11.05 3.91
N ALA A 167 -1.56 10.58 4.02
CA ALA A 167 -2.53 11.16 4.94
C ALA A 167 -2.01 11.15 6.39
N THR A 168 -1.31 10.08 6.79
CA THR A 168 -0.70 9.99 8.12
C THR A 168 0.51 10.94 8.25
N TYR A 169 1.36 11.03 7.24
CA TYR A 169 2.48 11.97 7.22
C TYR A 169 1.99 13.41 7.38
N LYS A 170 1.05 13.84 6.55
CA LYS A 170 0.48 15.21 6.60
C LYS A 170 -0.22 15.54 7.91
N LEU A 171 -0.86 14.57 8.55
CA LEU A 171 -1.52 14.76 9.85
C LEU A 171 -0.53 15.02 10.99
N ASN A 172 0.68 14.48 10.88
CA ASN A 172 1.65 14.46 11.98
C ASN A 172 2.83 15.40 11.79
N THR A 173 3.02 15.94 10.60
CA THR A 173 4.16 16.78 10.27
C THR A 173 3.68 18.12 9.72
N LYS A 174 4.05 19.19 10.42
CA LYS A 174 3.80 20.56 9.94
C LYS A 174 4.79 20.91 8.83
N ASN A 175 4.37 21.78 7.90
CA ASN A 175 5.21 22.29 6.80
C ASN A 175 5.87 21.19 5.93
N LEU A 176 5.22 20.05 5.80
CA LEU A 176 5.63 18.98 4.90
C LEU A 176 5.07 19.20 3.50
N GLU A 177 5.94 19.42 2.54
CA GLU A 177 5.63 19.40 1.12
C GLU A 177 5.87 17.99 0.59
N VAL A 178 4.87 17.39 -0.04
CA VAL A 178 4.95 16.00 -0.52
C VAL A 178 4.81 15.96 -2.02
N THR A 179 5.71 15.24 -2.67
CA THR A 179 5.53 14.80 -4.05
C THR A 179 5.20 13.32 -4.05
N CYS A 180 3.99 12.98 -4.46
CA CYS A 180 3.49 11.63 -4.64
C CYS A 180 3.83 11.16 -6.03
N SER A 181 4.62 10.11 -6.19
CA SER A 181 4.94 9.53 -7.49
C SER A 181 4.46 8.08 -7.59
N ASP A 182 3.85 7.74 -8.70
CA ASP A 182 3.40 6.38 -9.01
C ASP A 182 3.30 6.19 -10.53
N LEU A 183 3.52 4.98 -10.99
CA LEU A 183 3.38 4.64 -12.40
C LEU A 183 1.91 4.50 -12.81
N SER A 184 1.00 4.24 -11.86
CA SER A 184 -0.44 4.18 -12.10
C SER A 184 -1.09 5.54 -11.95
N GLU A 185 -1.53 6.12 -13.05
CA GLU A 185 -2.34 7.32 -13.04
C GLU A 185 -3.67 7.10 -12.30
N GLU A 186 -4.27 5.93 -12.45
CA GLU A 186 -5.51 5.53 -11.81
C GLU A 186 -5.38 5.53 -10.27
N TYR A 187 -4.25 5.07 -9.75
CA TYR A 187 -3.96 5.09 -8.31
C TYR A 187 -3.68 6.51 -7.81
N LEU A 188 -2.92 7.31 -8.57
CA LEU A 188 -2.70 8.72 -8.24
C LEU A 188 -4.00 9.52 -8.22
N ASN A 189 -4.95 9.23 -9.10
CA ASN A 189 -6.25 9.90 -9.09
C ASN A 189 -7.05 9.58 -7.81
N VAL A 190 -7.02 8.34 -7.34
CA VAL A 190 -7.60 7.96 -6.04
C VAL A 190 -6.87 8.66 -4.90
N ALA A 191 -5.52 8.75 -4.96
CA ALA A 191 -4.73 9.48 -3.98
C ALA A 191 -5.11 10.97 -3.94
N LYS A 192 -5.27 11.63 -5.10
CA LYS A 192 -5.73 13.04 -5.18
C LYS A 192 -7.07 13.26 -4.49
N GLU A 193 -8.03 12.36 -4.71
CA GLU A 193 -9.33 12.44 -4.03
C GLU A 193 -9.20 12.28 -2.51
N LYS A 194 -8.45 11.30 -2.06
CA LYS A 194 -8.24 10.99 -0.64
C LYS A 194 -7.52 12.13 0.09
N LEU A 195 -6.55 12.72 -0.55
CA LEU A 195 -5.65 13.70 0.03
C LEU A 195 -6.09 15.16 -0.19
N LYS A 196 -7.20 15.41 -0.86
CA LYS A 196 -7.69 16.77 -1.23
C LYS A 196 -7.85 17.76 -0.07
N LYS A 197 -7.95 17.26 1.17
CA LYS A 197 -8.04 18.09 2.37
C LYS A 197 -6.69 18.63 2.87
N PHE A 198 -5.59 18.15 2.30
CA PHE A 198 -4.25 18.59 2.64
C PHE A 198 -3.69 19.49 1.54
N SER A 199 -2.97 20.55 1.93
CA SER A 199 -2.21 21.41 1.04
C SER A 199 -0.81 20.86 0.75
N ASP A 200 -0.09 21.48 -0.16
CA ASP A 200 1.33 21.20 -0.46
C ASP A 200 1.58 19.72 -0.85
N ILE A 201 0.75 19.19 -1.74
CA ILE A 201 0.91 17.87 -2.32
C ILE A 201 0.96 17.99 -3.85
N ASN A 202 2.05 17.52 -4.44
CA ASN A 202 2.24 17.37 -5.87
C ASN A 202 2.07 15.91 -6.28
N TYR A 203 1.65 15.67 -7.52
CA TYR A 203 1.45 14.32 -8.05
C TYR A 203 2.15 14.19 -9.39
N VAL A 204 3.01 13.19 -9.51
CA VAL A 204 3.82 12.95 -10.71
C VAL A 204 3.67 11.49 -11.14
N ASN A 205 3.13 11.30 -12.36
CA ASN A 205 3.05 9.96 -12.94
C ASN A 205 4.39 9.63 -13.60
N CYS A 206 5.17 8.75 -12.99
CA CYS A 206 6.48 8.33 -13.49
C CYS A 206 6.86 6.94 -12.98
N LYS A 207 7.86 6.35 -13.62
CA LYS A 207 8.50 5.13 -13.15
C LYS A 207 9.42 5.44 -11.98
N GLY A 208 9.48 4.55 -10.99
CA GLY A 208 10.40 4.70 -9.86
C GLY A 208 11.88 4.62 -10.25
N GLU A 209 12.17 3.95 -11.37
CA GLU A 209 13.52 3.81 -11.92
C GLU A 209 13.99 5.03 -12.73
N GLU A 210 13.06 5.89 -13.15
CA GLU A 210 13.32 7.04 -14.03
C GLU A 210 12.62 8.27 -13.46
N LEU A 211 13.10 8.77 -12.31
CA LEU A 211 12.50 9.90 -11.63
C LEU A 211 12.83 11.22 -12.34
N PRO A 212 11.83 12.06 -12.69
CA PRO A 212 12.05 13.31 -13.42
C PRO A 212 12.40 14.48 -12.46
N PHE A 213 13.26 14.24 -11.50
CA PHE A 213 13.66 15.22 -10.50
C PHE A 213 15.16 15.44 -10.49
N ASP A 214 15.60 16.66 -10.23
CA ASP A 214 17.00 16.97 -10.06
C ASP A 214 17.57 16.33 -8.79
N GLU A 215 18.86 16.09 -8.78
CA GLU A 215 19.55 15.61 -7.59
C GLU A 215 19.36 16.59 -6.42
N LYS A 216 19.24 16.04 -5.21
CA LYS A 216 19.10 16.81 -3.97
C LYS A 216 17.86 17.72 -3.90
N SER A 217 16.82 17.42 -4.70
CA SER A 217 15.56 18.19 -4.70
C SER A 217 14.69 17.94 -3.47
N TYR A 218 14.93 16.85 -2.75
CA TYR A 218 14.15 16.41 -1.61
C TYR A 218 15.02 16.17 -0.39
N ASP A 219 14.49 16.46 0.79
CA ASP A 219 15.13 16.19 2.07
C ASP A 219 14.94 14.72 2.48
N ILE A 220 13.81 14.14 2.11
CA ILE A 220 13.40 12.79 2.47
C ILE A 220 12.83 12.07 1.24
N VAL A 221 13.23 10.82 1.08
CA VAL A 221 12.60 9.90 0.11
C VAL A 221 12.02 8.72 0.86
N THR A 222 10.77 8.41 0.57
CA THR A 222 10.08 7.23 1.12
C THR A 222 9.64 6.30 -0.02
N SER A 223 9.67 5.01 0.26
CA SER A 223 9.09 3.97 -0.61
C SER A 223 8.62 2.85 0.31
N THR A 224 7.31 2.61 0.33
CA THR A 224 6.71 1.73 1.34
C THR A 224 5.88 0.63 0.68
N TYR A 225 6.39 -0.59 0.69
CA TYR A 225 5.74 -1.77 0.09
C TYR A 225 5.52 -1.67 -1.43
N VAL A 226 6.51 -1.21 -2.15
CA VAL A 226 6.55 -1.13 -3.61
C VAL A 226 7.15 -2.38 -4.22
#